data_5511e97a4a1ae72fd038f65db2f57548
#
_entry.id   5511e97a4a1ae72fd038f65db2f57548
#
_cell.length_a   1.000
_cell.length_b   1.000
_cell.length_c   1.000
_cell.angle_alpha   90.00
_cell.angle_beta   90.00
_cell.angle_gamma   90.00
#
_symmetry.space_group_name_H-M   'P 1'
#
loop_
_entity.id
_entity.type
_entity.pdbx_description
1 polymer ?
#
loop_
_entity_poly.entity_id
_entity_poly.type
_entity_poly.pdbx_seq_one_letter_code
_entity_poly.pdbx_strand_id
1 'polypeptide(L)'
;MEKPDQLRELFRMQKALNERIGAQTEGLSEADQARWILNYCRAMTQEIAELTDSVPWKWWAKYQKFDAQNARVEVVDLFHFLISLAQVLALSADDIFAAYVKKNAVNFQRQESGYAVKDENDNKHI
;
A
#
# COMPACT_ATOMS: atom_id res chain seq x y z
N MET A 1 25.45 5.64 -17.12
CA MET A 1 24.54 4.60 -16.61
C MET A 1 23.16 5.19 -16.32
N GLU A 2 22.17 4.58 -16.87
CA GLU A 2 20.80 4.94 -16.54
C GLU A 2 20.51 4.64 -15.06
N LYS A 3 19.75 5.51 -14.41
CA LYS A 3 19.26 5.21 -13.07
C LYS A 3 18.31 4.02 -13.13
N PRO A 4 18.40 3.06 -12.21
CA PRO A 4 17.42 2.00 -12.14
C PRO A 4 16.03 2.57 -11.89
N ASP A 5 15.02 1.91 -12.45
CA ASP A 5 13.63 2.21 -12.15
C ASP A 5 13.37 1.89 -10.66
N GLN A 6 13.10 2.92 -9.89
CA GLN A 6 12.97 2.80 -8.43
C GLN A 6 11.81 1.90 -8.02
N LEU A 7 10.68 1.99 -8.70
CA LEU A 7 9.52 1.17 -8.34
C LEU A 7 9.78 -0.31 -8.62
N ARG A 8 10.36 -0.63 -9.79
CA ARG A 8 10.77 -2.00 -10.12
C ARG A 8 11.78 -2.54 -9.10
N GLU A 9 12.73 -1.70 -8.70
CA GLU A 9 13.74 -2.09 -7.72
C GLU A 9 13.11 -2.40 -6.36
N LEU A 10 12.16 -1.59 -5.90
CA LEU A 10 11.44 -1.86 -4.66
C LEU A 10 10.66 -3.18 -4.73
N PHE A 11 10.02 -3.45 -5.87
CA PHE A 11 9.32 -4.72 -6.06
C PHE A 11 10.29 -5.91 -6.01
N ARG A 12 11.45 -5.79 -6.64
CA ARG A 12 12.49 -6.81 -6.61
C ARG A 12 13.00 -7.07 -5.19
N MET A 13 13.29 -5.99 -4.45
CA MET A 13 13.78 -6.08 -3.08
C MET A 13 12.76 -6.73 -2.15
N GLN A 14 11.49 -6.36 -2.29
CA GLN A 14 10.43 -6.92 -1.46
C GLN A 14 10.19 -8.39 -1.76
N LYS A 15 10.24 -8.79 -3.03
CA LYS A 15 10.15 -10.19 -3.41
C LYS A 15 11.28 -11.01 -2.76
N ALA A 16 12.51 -10.52 -2.82
CA ALA A 16 13.65 -11.19 -2.21
C ALA A 16 13.47 -11.33 -0.68
N LEU A 17 13.00 -10.29 -0.02
CA LEU A 17 12.73 -10.33 1.42
C LEU A 17 11.63 -11.34 1.75
N ASN A 18 10.54 -11.35 0.98
CA ASN A 18 9.43 -12.29 1.18
C ASN A 18 9.88 -13.74 1.00
N GLU A 19 10.71 -14.02 0.01
CA GLU A 19 11.30 -15.34 -0.18
C GLU A 19 12.18 -15.74 1.02
N ARG A 20 12.95 -14.81 1.55
CA ARG A 20 13.83 -15.04 2.71
C ARG A 20 13.05 -15.41 3.95
N ILE A 21 11.90 -14.78 4.19
CA ILE A 21 11.07 -15.05 5.37
C ILE A 21 10.01 -16.14 5.13
N GLY A 22 9.98 -16.73 3.94
CA GLY A 22 9.06 -17.81 3.61
C GLY A 22 7.64 -17.37 3.26
N ALA A 23 7.44 -16.08 2.95
CA ALA A 23 6.16 -15.56 2.48
C ALA A 23 6.08 -15.71 0.95
N GLN A 24 5.21 -16.57 0.47
CA GLN A 24 4.99 -16.75 -0.96
C GLN A 24 3.96 -15.74 -1.45
N THR A 25 4.32 -14.94 -2.47
CA THR A 25 3.45 -13.90 -3.02
C THR A 25 3.18 -14.05 -4.50
N GLU A 26 3.71 -15.09 -5.15
CA GLU A 26 3.52 -15.33 -6.59
C GLU A 26 2.98 -16.73 -6.87
N GLY A 27 2.27 -16.86 -7.98
CA GLY A 27 1.73 -18.14 -8.43
C GLY A 27 0.69 -18.74 -7.50
N LEU A 28 -0.03 -17.89 -6.76
CA LEU A 28 -0.99 -18.32 -5.75
C LEU A 28 -2.33 -18.71 -6.38
N SER A 29 -2.96 -19.75 -5.82
CA SER A 29 -4.36 -20.06 -6.08
C SER A 29 -5.25 -18.92 -5.58
N GLU A 30 -6.49 -18.85 -6.05
CA GLU A 30 -7.44 -17.84 -5.59
C GLU A 30 -7.66 -17.91 -4.07
N ALA A 31 -7.75 -19.11 -3.52
CA ALA A 31 -7.88 -19.30 -2.06
C ALA A 31 -6.67 -18.77 -1.30
N ASP A 32 -5.45 -19.00 -1.80
CA ASP A 32 -4.23 -18.51 -1.18
C ASP A 32 -4.08 -16.99 -1.35
N GLN A 33 -4.50 -16.44 -2.48
CA GLN A 33 -4.56 -14.98 -2.66
C GLN A 33 -5.47 -14.35 -1.61
N ALA A 34 -6.66 -14.89 -1.41
CA ALA A 34 -7.61 -14.39 -0.41
C ALA A 34 -7.00 -14.44 1.00
N ARG A 35 -6.33 -15.52 1.34
CA ARG A 35 -5.66 -15.68 2.63
C ARG A 35 -4.56 -14.64 2.83
N TRP A 36 -3.71 -14.43 1.83
CA TRP A 36 -2.61 -13.47 1.92
C TRP A 36 -3.09 -12.02 1.89
N ILE A 37 -4.16 -11.73 1.15
CA ILE A 37 -4.82 -10.41 1.22
C ILE A 37 -5.21 -10.11 2.66
N LEU A 38 -5.87 -11.06 3.32
CA LEU A 38 -6.27 -10.89 4.72
C LEU A 38 -5.07 -10.74 5.66
N ASN A 39 -4.03 -11.55 5.46
CA ASN A 39 -2.81 -11.46 6.26
C ASN A 39 -2.16 -10.08 6.14
N TYR A 40 -2.02 -9.55 4.93
CA TYR A 40 -1.42 -8.23 4.71
C TYR A 40 -2.34 -7.10 5.18
N CYS A 41 -3.65 -7.23 5.05
CA CYS A 41 -4.58 -6.25 5.60
C CYS A 41 -4.44 -6.15 7.12
N ARG A 42 -4.30 -7.29 7.80
CA ARG A 42 -4.08 -7.31 9.27
C ARG A 42 -2.74 -6.69 9.64
N ALA A 43 -1.67 -7.03 8.90
CA ALA A 43 -0.36 -6.43 9.13
C ALA A 43 -0.39 -4.91 8.94
N MET A 44 -1.01 -4.43 7.86
CA MET A 44 -1.14 -2.99 7.60
C MET A 44 -2.00 -2.30 8.66
N THR A 45 -3.06 -2.94 9.14
CA THR A 45 -3.90 -2.39 10.21
C THR A 45 -3.08 -2.17 11.48
N GLN A 46 -2.18 -3.10 11.81
CA GLN A 46 -1.27 -2.96 12.94
C GLN A 46 -0.30 -1.79 12.74
N GLU A 47 0.28 -1.68 11.56
CA GLU A 47 1.18 -0.55 11.23
C GLU A 47 0.46 0.79 11.28
N ILE A 48 -0.81 0.84 10.84
CA ILE A 48 -1.64 2.04 10.92
C ILE A 48 -1.88 2.41 12.40
N ALA A 49 -2.12 1.43 13.26
CA ALA A 49 -2.26 1.67 14.70
C ALA A 49 -0.96 2.25 15.30
N GLU A 50 0.19 1.72 14.92
CA GLU A 50 1.50 2.22 15.35
C GLU A 50 1.76 3.64 14.82
N LEU A 51 1.37 3.91 13.57
CA LEU A 51 1.45 5.25 12.99
C LEU A 51 0.54 6.22 13.73
N THR A 52 -0.66 5.80 14.09
CA THR A 52 -1.60 6.60 14.88
C THR A 52 -0.97 7.02 16.21
N ASP A 53 -0.24 6.10 16.84
CA ASP A 53 0.45 6.38 18.11
C ASP A 53 1.62 7.36 17.97
N SER A 54 2.03 7.68 16.76
CA SER A 54 3.07 8.70 16.50
C SER A 54 2.55 10.12 16.73
N VAL A 55 1.25 10.32 16.84
CA VAL A 55 0.63 11.63 17.09
C VAL A 55 -0.14 11.61 18.39
N PRO A 56 -0.32 12.78 19.07
CA PRO A 56 -1.04 12.88 20.33
C PRO A 56 -2.55 12.81 20.10
N TRP A 57 -3.08 11.64 19.78
CA TRP A 57 -4.49 11.45 19.43
C TRP A 57 -5.40 11.24 20.64
N LYS A 58 -4.83 10.88 21.83
CA LYS A 58 -5.60 10.65 23.06
C LYS A 58 -5.87 12.00 23.70
N TRP A 59 -7.03 12.59 23.43
CA TRP A 59 -7.40 13.93 23.93
C TRP A 59 -7.37 14.03 25.46
N TRP A 60 -7.53 12.91 26.18
CA TRP A 60 -7.52 12.84 27.64
C TRP A 60 -6.10 12.75 28.23
N ALA A 61 -5.07 12.54 27.41
CA ALA A 61 -3.71 12.30 27.86
C ALA A 61 -2.81 13.48 27.52
N LYS A 62 -2.02 13.94 28.49
CA LYS A 62 -1.08 15.08 28.31
C LYS A 62 0.35 14.63 28.04
N TYR A 63 0.66 13.35 28.12
CA TYR A 63 2.01 12.80 27.97
C TYR A 63 2.40 12.49 26.52
N GLN A 64 1.45 12.50 25.62
CA GLN A 64 1.70 12.17 24.23
C GLN A 64 2.40 13.31 23.51
N LYS A 65 3.35 12.95 22.62
CA LYS A 65 4.09 13.88 21.77
C LYS A 65 4.05 13.41 20.33
N PHE A 66 4.22 14.33 19.39
CA PHE A 66 4.39 13.99 17.98
C PHE A 66 5.78 13.39 17.78
N ASP A 67 5.81 12.12 17.39
CA ASP A 67 7.04 11.40 17.04
C ASP A 67 7.16 11.29 15.52
N ALA A 68 7.76 12.30 14.91
CA ALA A 68 7.89 12.37 13.46
C ALA A 68 8.75 11.24 12.89
N GLN A 69 9.78 10.82 13.62
CA GLN A 69 10.66 9.74 13.15
C GLN A 69 9.92 8.40 13.13
N ASN A 70 9.14 8.09 14.17
CA ASN A 70 8.31 6.89 14.18
C ASN A 70 7.28 6.93 13.06
N ALA A 71 6.63 8.07 12.83
CA ALA A 71 5.69 8.22 11.72
C ALA A 71 6.33 7.90 10.36
N ARG A 72 7.55 8.36 10.12
CA ARG A 72 8.28 8.06 8.88
C ARG A 72 8.56 6.57 8.72
N VAL A 73 8.98 5.92 9.78
CA VAL A 73 9.26 4.47 9.76
C VAL A 73 7.99 3.67 9.44
N GLU A 74 6.88 4.00 10.09
CA GLU A 74 5.61 3.29 9.88
C GLU A 74 5.07 3.48 8.46
N VAL A 75 5.25 4.65 7.86
CA VAL A 75 4.89 4.87 6.46
C VAL A 75 5.70 3.96 5.54
N VAL A 76 7.00 3.81 5.78
CA VAL A 76 7.86 2.91 5.00
C VAL A 76 7.41 1.46 5.16
N ASP A 77 7.07 1.04 6.38
CA ASP A 77 6.57 -0.31 6.65
C ASP A 77 5.27 -0.59 5.88
N LEU A 78 4.38 0.39 5.80
CA LEU A 78 3.16 0.28 4.98
C LEU A 78 3.48 0.06 3.50
N PHE A 79 4.50 0.71 2.95
CA PHE A 79 4.94 0.48 1.57
C PHE A 79 5.42 -0.96 1.37
N HIS A 80 6.17 -1.53 2.32
CA HIS A 80 6.60 -2.94 2.24
C HIS A 80 5.39 -3.87 2.11
N PHE A 81 4.40 -3.73 2.97
CA PHE A 81 3.20 -4.57 2.93
C PHE A 81 2.35 -4.31 1.69
N LEU A 82 2.24 -3.07 1.25
CA LEU A 82 1.46 -2.72 0.08
C LEU A 82 2.07 -3.31 -1.20
N ILE A 83 3.39 -3.27 -1.34
CA ILE A 83 4.09 -3.90 -2.47
C ILE A 83 3.88 -5.42 -2.45
N SER A 84 3.99 -6.04 -1.27
CA SER A 84 3.73 -7.48 -1.11
C SER A 84 2.30 -7.83 -1.55
N LEU A 85 1.33 -7.01 -1.15
CA LEU A 85 -0.08 -7.20 -1.51
C LEU A 85 -0.29 -7.07 -3.03
N ALA A 86 0.38 -6.12 -3.67
CA ALA A 86 0.35 -5.99 -5.13
C ALA A 86 0.85 -7.27 -5.81
N GLN A 87 1.94 -7.85 -5.32
CA GLN A 87 2.50 -9.11 -5.84
C GLN A 87 1.53 -10.29 -5.65
N VAL A 88 0.83 -10.36 -4.53
CA VAL A 88 -0.21 -11.37 -4.28
C VAL A 88 -1.29 -11.31 -5.36
N LEU A 89 -1.65 -10.11 -5.79
CA LEU A 89 -2.65 -9.87 -6.84
C LEU A 89 -2.06 -9.94 -8.26
N ALA A 90 -0.82 -10.42 -8.39
CA ALA A 90 -0.10 -10.54 -9.66
C ALA A 90 0.08 -9.20 -10.38
N LEU A 91 0.16 -8.11 -9.64
CA LEU A 91 0.45 -6.79 -10.17
C LEU A 91 1.95 -6.54 -10.14
N SER A 92 2.53 -6.27 -11.31
CA SER A 92 3.92 -5.83 -11.42
C SER A 92 4.05 -4.33 -11.09
N ALA A 93 5.28 -3.86 -10.96
CA ALA A 93 5.55 -2.43 -10.81
C ALA A 93 4.97 -1.64 -11.99
N ASP A 94 5.11 -2.15 -13.22
CA ASP A 94 4.55 -1.51 -14.41
C ASP A 94 3.02 -1.47 -14.38
N ASP A 95 2.38 -2.55 -13.92
CA ASP A 95 0.93 -2.60 -13.76
C ASP A 95 0.44 -1.56 -12.76
N ILE A 96 1.11 -1.44 -11.63
CA ILE A 96 0.77 -0.43 -10.61
C ILE A 96 0.93 0.97 -11.19
N PHE A 97 2.04 1.24 -11.88
CA PHE A 97 2.28 2.56 -12.47
C PHE A 97 1.16 2.91 -13.47
N ALA A 98 0.84 2.01 -14.40
CA ALA A 98 -0.19 2.24 -15.42
C ALA A 98 -1.57 2.46 -14.78
N ALA A 99 -1.95 1.61 -13.81
CA ALA A 99 -3.22 1.72 -13.12
C ALA A 99 -3.30 3.02 -12.29
N TYR A 100 -2.22 3.39 -11.62
CA TYR A 100 -2.15 4.62 -10.84
C TYR A 100 -2.36 5.86 -11.72
N VAL A 101 -1.67 5.92 -12.85
CA VAL A 101 -1.79 7.04 -13.80
C VAL A 101 -3.24 7.16 -14.29
N LYS A 102 -3.86 6.04 -14.66
CA LYS A 102 -5.25 6.00 -15.12
C LYS A 102 -6.22 6.45 -14.03
N LYS A 103 -6.07 5.92 -12.82
CA LYS A 103 -6.91 6.27 -11.68
C LYS A 103 -6.73 7.73 -11.27
N ASN A 104 -5.50 8.24 -11.34
CA ASN A 104 -5.19 9.62 -11.03
C ASN A 104 -5.93 10.58 -11.96
N ALA A 105 -5.99 10.27 -13.27
CA ALA A 105 -6.74 11.05 -14.24
C ALA A 105 -8.24 11.08 -13.91
N VAL A 106 -8.80 9.93 -13.51
CA VAL A 106 -10.20 9.85 -13.06
C VAL A 106 -10.44 10.71 -11.83
N ASN A 107 -9.53 10.68 -10.86
CA ASN A 107 -9.66 11.47 -9.64
C ASN A 107 -9.60 12.97 -9.92
N PHE A 108 -8.73 13.42 -10.82
CA PHE A 108 -8.69 14.83 -11.27
C PHE A 108 -9.99 15.24 -11.93
N GLN A 109 -10.51 14.42 -12.83
CA GLN A 109 -11.80 14.68 -13.51
C GLN A 109 -12.94 14.81 -12.51
N ARG A 110 -12.97 13.98 -11.47
CA ARG A 110 -13.97 14.05 -10.39
C ARG A 110 -13.91 15.40 -9.67
N GLN A 111 -12.72 15.90 -9.38
CA GLN A 111 -12.57 17.22 -8.74
C GLN A 111 -13.08 18.36 -9.64
N GLU A 112 -12.79 18.30 -10.94
CA GLU A 112 -13.26 19.31 -11.91
C GLU A 112 -14.78 19.29 -12.06
N SER A 113 -15.40 18.12 -12.01
CA SER A 113 -16.87 17.96 -12.17
C SER A 113 -17.66 18.14 -10.88
N GLY A 114 -16.99 18.37 -9.73
CA GLY A 114 -17.65 18.48 -8.44
C GLY A 114 -18.28 17.18 -7.98
N TYR A 115 -17.54 16.08 -8.05
CA TYR A 115 -17.95 14.71 -7.72
C TYR A 115 -18.79 14.66 -6.43
N ALA A 116 -20.11 14.60 -6.58
CA ALA A 116 -21.06 14.65 -5.46
C ALA A 116 -21.72 13.30 -5.16
N VAL A 117 -21.62 12.34 -6.08
CA VAL A 117 -22.24 11.01 -5.95
C VAL A 117 -21.18 9.95 -6.22
N LYS A 118 -21.19 8.88 -5.44
CA LYS A 118 -20.25 7.77 -5.62
C LYS A 118 -20.41 7.15 -7.01
N ASP A 119 -19.29 6.97 -7.70
CA ASP A 119 -19.23 6.29 -8.99
C ASP A 119 -19.42 4.78 -8.79
N GLU A 120 -20.51 4.22 -9.31
CA GLU A 120 -20.82 2.80 -9.23
C GLU A 120 -19.79 1.94 -10.00
N ASN A 121 -19.09 2.53 -10.95
CA ASN A 121 -18.09 1.87 -11.77
C ASN A 121 -16.65 2.15 -11.30
N ASP A 122 -16.48 2.62 -10.06
CA ASP A 122 -15.17 3.02 -9.55
C ASP A 122 -14.11 1.91 -9.69
N ASN A 123 -14.47 0.66 -9.43
CA ASN A 123 -13.53 -0.46 -9.54
C ASN A 123 -13.16 -0.85 -10.99
N LYS A 124 -13.72 -0.19 -11.99
CA LYS A 124 -13.47 -0.48 -13.42
C LYS A 124 -12.49 0.51 -14.05
N HIS A 125 -11.92 1.44 -13.28
CA HIS A 125 -11.06 2.50 -13.81
C HIS A 125 -9.57 2.13 -13.85
N ILE A 126 -9.23 0.89 -13.63
CA ILE A 126 -7.87 0.39 -13.78
C ILE A 126 -7.80 -0.88 -14.62
#